data_be8312776ad922e3781b153d00eff6b7
#
_entry.id   be8312776ad922e3781b153d00eff6b7
#
_cell.length_a   1.000
_cell.length_b   1.000
_cell.length_c   1.000
_cell.angle_alpha   90.00
_cell.angle_beta   90.00
_cell.angle_gamma   90.00
#
_symmetry.space_group_name_H-M   'P 1'
#
loop_
_entity.id
_entity.type
_entity.pdbx_description
1 polymer ?
#
loop_
_entity_poly.entity_id
_entity_poly.type
_entity_poly.pdbx_seq_one_letter_code
_entity_poly.pdbx_strand_id
1 'polypeptide(L)'
;MRQAIERLQGSLIREIANAGMGRPDVLAFWFGESDEVTPDVIRRAAIESLERGETFYSQNLGLPELRESLASYMSSLHPTVDAGRVVVTSGGVNGLMLAAQALVDAGDEVVVVTPVWPNLVAQPAIMGASVRCVALKPVAGAWTLDMDALLAAVTRGTKLLVINAPNNPTGWTLTRAEQQRILDHCRATGTWLLADEVYERLYFESTDNGCAPSFADVASPDDRLIVAHSFSKSFLMTGWRLGWLVVPATLTDALGKLIEFNTSCASVFTQRAARAALAHREEISPAIVAHLKTCRDTLVPLLAAIPGVQVAVPRGGMYAFFRIEGFDDSLAVAKRLVTEAGLGLAPGAAFAPEAAGWLRWCFAAKDTSRLVEGVRRLRDWLHANDEVAPRR
;
A
#
# COMPACT_ATOMS: atom_id res chain seq x y z
N MET A 1 -17.51 24.43 -6.46
CA MET A 1 -16.48 23.38 -6.26
C MET A 1 -16.47 22.46 -7.48
N ARG A 2 -15.37 21.71 -7.76
CA ARG A 2 -15.38 20.68 -8.82
C ARG A 2 -16.30 19.53 -8.39
N GLN A 3 -17.17 19.05 -9.29
CA GLN A 3 -18.11 17.95 -8.99
C GLN A 3 -17.42 16.67 -8.50
N ALA A 4 -16.23 16.34 -9.05
CA ALA A 4 -15.44 15.21 -8.60
C ALA A 4 -15.03 15.30 -7.12
N ILE A 5 -14.81 16.52 -6.62
CA ILE A 5 -14.47 16.76 -5.21
C ILE A 5 -15.71 16.74 -4.32
N GLU A 6 -16.84 17.25 -4.80
CA GLU A 6 -18.11 17.22 -4.05
C GLU A 6 -18.61 15.80 -3.80
N ARG A 7 -18.33 14.89 -4.75
CA ARG A 7 -18.72 13.47 -4.67
C ARG A 7 -17.70 12.61 -3.92
N LEU A 8 -16.52 13.16 -3.58
CA LEU A 8 -15.47 12.41 -2.92
C LEU A 8 -15.89 12.05 -1.49
N GLN A 9 -15.92 10.77 -1.19
CA GLN A 9 -16.24 10.30 0.16
C GLN A 9 -15.06 10.51 1.10
N GLY A 10 -15.35 10.88 2.36
CA GLY A 10 -14.34 10.93 3.41
C GLY A 10 -13.73 9.56 3.69
N SER A 11 -12.53 9.54 4.24
CA SER A 11 -11.85 8.29 4.59
C SER A 11 -12.52 7.61 5.79
N LEU A 12 -13.18 6.47 5.57
CA LEU A 12 -13.76 5.65 6.65
C LEU A 12 -12.70 5.16 7.65
N ILE A 13 -11.45 4.92 7.18
CA ILE A 13 -10.34 4.58 8.08
C ILE A 13 -10.05 5.75 9.03
N ARG A 14 -10.03 6.98 8.50
CA ARG A 14 -9.82 8.19 9.30
C ARG A 14 -10.98 8.45 10.27
N GLU A 15 -12.19 8.14 9.87
CA GLU A 15 -13.38 8.26 10.72
C GLU A 15 -13.25 7.38 11.96
N ILE A 16 -12.87 6.11 11.79
CA ILE A 16 -12.63 5.19 12.91
C ILE A 16 -11.43 5.66 13.76
N ALA A 17 -10.34 6.07 13.13
CA ALA A 17 -9.18 6.55 13.86
C ALA A 17 -9.52 7.78 14.71
N ASN A 18 -10.29 8.73 14.20
CA ASN A 18 -10.71 9.92 14.93
C ASN A 18 -11.59 9.59 16.14
N ALA A 19 -12.34 8.49 16.11
CA ALA A 19 -13.16 8.05 17.25
C ALA A 19 -12.33 7.50 18.43
N GLY A 20 -11.11 7.02 18.15
CA GLY A 20 -10.24 6.39 19.18
C GLY A 20 -8.85 7.02 19.35
N MET A 21 -8.46 7.95 18.48
CA MET A 21 -7.13 8.57 18.54
C MET A 21 -6.94 9.36 19.84
N GLY A 22 -5.78 9.16 20.49
CA GLY A 22 -5.45 9.81 21.77
C GLY A 22 -6.07 9.13 23.00
N ARG A 23 -6.85 8.09 22.83
CA ARG A 23 -7.38 7.30 23.95
C ARG A 23 -6.38 6.22 24.35
N PRO A 24 -5.86 6.21 25.59
CA PRO A 24 -4.84 5.26 26.04
C PRO A 24 -5.37 3.83 26.22
N ASP A 25 -6.70 3.67 26.36
CA ASP A 25 -7.39 2.40 26.48
C ASP A 25 -7.61 1.70 25.13
N VAL A 26 -7.39 2.37 24.00
CA VAL A 26 -7.63 1.84 22.66
C VAL A 26 -6.33 1.27 22.07
N LEU A 27 -6.38 -0.01 21.69
CA LEU A 27 -5.36 -0.65 20.87
C LEU A 27 -5.60 -0.28 19.40
N ALA A 28 -4.76 0.60 18.85
CA ALA A 28 -4.89 1.14 17.52
C ALA A 28 -4.16 0.25 16.49
N PHE A 29 -4.94 -0.36 15.57
CA PHE A 29 -4.45 -1.14 14.42
C PHE A 29 -5.08 -0.69 13.09
N TRP A 30 -5.70 0.49 13.07
CA TRP A 30 -6.41 1.05 11.91
C TRP A 30 -5.51 1.59 10.81
N PHE A 31 -4.33 2.16 11.13
CA PHE A 31 -3.41 2.66 10.12
C PHE A 31 -2.44 1.57 9.63
N GLY A 32 -1.94 1.74 8.43
CA GLY A 32 -0.92 0.87 7.85
C GLY A 32 0.48 1.33 8.23
N GLU A 33 0.82 1.29 9.50
CA GLU A 33 2.14 1.66 10.00
C GLU A 33 2.52 0.81 11.22
N SER A 34 3.82 0.66 11.45
CA SER A 34 4.36 0.10 12.69
C SER A 34 4.37 1.16 13.80
N ASP A 35 4.31 0.72 15.03
CA ASP A 35 4.58 1.54 16.22
C ASP A 35 6.08 1.54 16.62
N GLU A 36 6.92 1.01 15.74
CA GLU A 36 8.37 1.12 15.87
C GLU A 36 8.89 2.46 15.33
N VAL A 37 9.90 2.98 16.00
CA VAL A 37 10.61 4.20 15.58
C VAL A 37 11.52 3.87 14.39
N THR A 38 11.60 4.77 13.42
CA THR A 38 12.57 4.69 12.31
C THR A 38 13.98 4.39 12.85
N PRO A 39 14.76 3.46 12.24
CA PRO A 39 16.10 3.10 12.65
C PRO A 39 17.03 4.30 12.89
N ASP A 40 17.88 4.21 13.91
CA ASP A 40 18.73 5.33 14.36
C ASP A 40 19.66 5.87 13.28
N VAL A 41 20.25 4.99 12.47
CA VAL A 41 21.14 5.38 11.36
C VAL A 41 20.43 6.28 10.34
N ILE A 42 19.14 6.04 10.09
CA ILE A 42 18.32 6.86 9.19
C ILE A 42 18.04 8.23 9.82
N ARG A 43 17.65 8.24 11.11
CA ARG A 43 17.35 9.49 11.83
C ARG A 43 18.59 10.38 11.98
N ARG A 44 19.74 9.79 12.28
CA ARG A 44 21.02 10.54 12.39
C ARG A 44 21.41 11.19 11.07
N ALA A 45 21.28 10.50 9.96
CA ALA A 45 21.58 11.09 8.63
C ALA A 45 20.74 12.34 8.34
N ALA A 46 19.48 12.37 8.77
CA ALA A 46 18.64 13.57 8.64
C ALA A 46 19.09 14.68 9.58
N ILE A 47 19.40 14.36 10.84
CA ILE A 47 19.89 15.34 11.83
C ILE A 47 21.17 15.99 11.32
N GLU A 48 22.15 15.21 10.89
CA GLU A 48 23.40 15.71 10.31
C GLU A 48 23.19 16.61 9.08
N SER A 49 22.20 16.26 8.22
CA SER A 49 21.84 17.09 7.07
C SER A 49 21.30 18.45 7.51
N LEU A 50 20.42 18.48 8.52
CA LEU A 50 19.89 19.70 9.11
C LEU A 50 20.99 20.53 9.79
N GLU A 51 21.90 19.91 10.53
CA GLU A 51 23.06 20.57 11.18
C GLU A 51 24.02 21.19 10.16
N ARG A 52 24.17 20.57 8.97
CA ARG A 52 24.93 21.15 7.85
C ARG A 52 24.19 22.27 7.11
N GLY A 53 22.94 22.59 7.49
CA GLY A 53 22.14 23.63 6.85
C GLY A 53 21.63 23.22 5.47
N GLU A 54 21.47 21.94 5.15
CA GLU A 54 20.94 21.45 3.86
C GLU A 54 19.40 21.63 3.81
N THR A 55 18.94 22.89 3.81
CA THR A 55 17.52 23.27 3.92
C THR A 55 17.00 24.05 2.69
N PHE A 56 17.69 23.96 1.57
CA PHE A 56 17.34 24.62 0.32
C PHE A 56 16.61 23.68 -0.64
N TYR A 57 16.04 24.24 -1.70
CA TYR A 57 15.49 23.46 -2.80
C TYR A 57 16.55 22.57 -3.46
N SER A 58 16.14 21.38 -3.87
CA SER A 58 16.94 20.47 -4.70
C SER A 58 16.32 20.32 -6.09
N GLN A 59 16.90 19.42 -6.89
CA GLN A 59 16.34 19.06 -8.18
C GLN A 59 14.93 18.46 -8.02
N ASN A 60 14.02 18.79 -8.93
CA ASN A 60 12.63 18.35 -8.91
C ASN A 60 12.52 16.82 -8.85
N LEU A 61 13.32 16.12 -9.66
CA LEU A 61 13.32 14.65 -9.71
C LEU A 61 14.06 13.99 -8.53
N GLY A 62 14.60 14.79 -7.61
CA GLY A 62 15.38 14.35 -6.45
C GLY A 62 16.89 14.52 -6.65
N LEU A 63 17.63 14.43 -5.54
CA LEU A 63 19.08 14.50 -5.53
C LEU A 63 19.67 13.43 -6.47
N PRO A 64 20.63 13.77 -7.36
CA PRO A 64 21.26 12.81 -8.26
C PRO A 64 21.79 11.58 -7.54
N GLU A 65 22.45 11.78 -6.39
CA GLU A 65 23.04 10.70 -5.59
C GLU A 65 21.98 9.76 -4.98
N LEU A 66 20.77 10.26 -4.68
CA LEU A 66 19.67 9.41 -4.25
C LEU A 66 19.10 8.61 -5.42
N ARG A 67 18.92 9.25 -6.58
CA ARG A 67 18.42 8.58 -7.79
C ARG A 67 19.36 7.45 -8.23
N GLU A 68 20.67 7.66 -8.18
CA GLU A 68 21.71 6.65 -8.44
C GLU A 68 21.63 5.51 -7.40
N SER A 69 21.50 5.86 -6.11
CA SER A 69 21.36 4.85 -5.04
C SER A 69 20.08 4.02 -5.20
N LEU A 70 18.97 4.65 -5.61
CA LEU A 70 17.70 3.96 -5.91
C LEU A 70 17.82 3.07 -7.15
N ALA A 71 18.44 3.55 -8.22
CA ALA A 71 18.69 2.77 -9.43
C ALA A 71 19.53 1.52 -9.11
N SER A 72 20.61 1.69 -8.33
CA SER A 72 21.44 0.58 -7.85
C SER A 72 20.65 -0.41 -6.98
N TYR A 73 19.81 0.11 -6.06
CA TYR A 73 18.94 -0.71 -5.22
C TYR A 73 17.95 -1.53 -6.05
N MET A 74 17.22 -0.88 -6.96
CA MET A 74 16.28 -1.55 -7.86
C MET A 74 16.98 -2.60 -8.74
N SER A 75 18.17 -2.27 -9.28
CA SER A 75 18.96 -3.20 -10.10
C SER A 75 19.55 -4.38 -9.30
N SER A 76 19.61 -4.30 -7.97
CA SER A 76 19.99 -5.43 -7.11
C SER A 76 18.85 -6.42 -6.89
N LEU A 77 17.61 -6.01 -7.15
CA LEU A 77 16.39 -6.80 -6.93
C LEU A 77 15.74 -7.27 -8.25
N HIS A 78 15.86 -6.45 -9.30
CA HIS A 78 15.18 -6.58 -10.59
C HIS A 78 16.20 -6.40 -11.73
N PRO A 79 15.79 -6.56 -13.01
CA PRO A 79 16.62 -6.17 -14.13
C PRO A 79 17.06 -4.69 -14.04
N THR A 80 18.18 -4.37 -14.69
CA THR A 80 18.85 -3.06 -14.58
C THR A 80 17.89 -1.88 -14.78
N VAL A 81 17.88 -1.00 -13.78
CA VAL A 81 17.15 0.28 -13.80
C VAL A 81 18.15 1.43 -13.94
N ASP A 82 17.95 2.27 -14.95
CA ASP A 82 18.73 3.50 -15.13
C ASP A 82 18.24 4.61 -14.20
N ALA A 83 19.18 5.40 -13.64
CA ALA A 83 18.83 6.51 -12.75
C ALA A 83 17.99 7.60 -13.45
N GLY A 84 18.08 7.71 -14.79
CA GLY A 84 17.23 8.58 -15.60
C GLY A 84 15.75 8.22 -15.53
N ARG A 85 15.42 6.98 -15.16
CA ARG A 85 14.06 6.47 -15.02
C ARG A 85 13.52 6.58 -13.58
N VAL A 86 14.32 7.01 -12.62
CA VAL A 86 13.94 7.14 -11.21
C VAL A 86 13.46 8.55 -10.93
N VAL A 87 12.28 8.68 -10.34
CA VAL A 87 11.67 9.96 -9.94
C VAL A 87 11.39 9.93 -8.45
N VAL A 88 12.05 10.75 -7.66
CA VAL A 88 11.83 10.88 -6.22
C VAL A 88 10.58 11.72 -5.97
N THR A 89 9.75 11.29 -5.04
CA THR A 89 8.44 11.92 -4.74
C THR A 89 8.30 12.20 -3.24
N SER A 90 7.43 13.14 -2.88
CA SER A 90 7.11 13.48 -1.49
C SER A 90 6.17 12.42 -0.84
N GLY A 91 6.61 11.15 -0.93
CA GLY A 91 5.91 9.94 -0.49
C GLY A 91 5.21 9.22 -1.63
N GLY A 92 4.93 7.92 -1.42
CA GLY A 92 4.23 7.09 -2.41
C GLY A 92 2.88 7.66 -2.83
N VAL A 93 2.10 8.22 -1.88
CA VAL A 93 0.80 8.88 -2.18
C VAL A 93 0.94 10.00 -3.20
N ASN A 94 1.97 10.84 -3.03
CA ASN A 94 2.27 11.93 -3.97
C ASN A 94 2.67 11.35 -5.33
N GLY A 95 3.53 10.31 -5.36
CA GLY A 95 3.92 9.65 -6.60
C GLY A 95 2.74 9.07 -7.38
N LEU A 96 1.82 8.39 -6.70
CA LEU A 96 0.60 7.87 -7.31
C LEU A 96 -0.29 8.98 -7.87
N MET A 97 -0.43 10.10 -7.15
CA MET A 97 -1.20 11.25 -7.64
C MET A 97 -0.51 11.92 -8.84
N LEU A 98 0.81 12.04 -8.84
CA LEU A 98 1.57 12.55 -10.00
C LEU A 98 1.39 11.65 -11.22
N ALA A 99 1.38 10.32 -11.04
CA ALA A 99 1.08 9.36 -12.11
C ALA A 99 -0.33 9.56 -12.67
N ALA A 100 -1.34 9.72 -11.80
CA ALA A 100 -2.71 10.02 -12.21
C ALA A 100 -2.79 11.35 -12.98
N GLN A 101 -2.15 12.41 -12.49
CA GLN A 101 -2.11 13.73 -13.14
C GLN A 101 -1.38 13.70 -14.50
N ALA A 102 -0.37 12.85 -14.66
CA ALA A 102 0.38 12.73 -15.91
C ALA A 102 -0.37 11.95 -16.99
N LEU A 103 -1.26 11.03 -16.60
CA LEU A 103 -1.82 10.04 -17.51
C LEU A 103 -3.33 10.17 -17.73
N VAL A 104 -4.08 10.73 -16.77
CA VAL A 104 -5.55 10.62 -16.74
C VAL A 104 -6.21 11.97 -16.96
N ASP A 105 -7.03 12.06 -17.98
CA ASP A 105 -7.93 13.18 -18.23
C ASP A 105 -9.37 12.88 -17.76
N ALA A 106 -10.18 13.94 -17.67
CA ALA A 106 -11.58 13.79 -17.34
C ALA A 106 -12.33 13.00 -18.45
N GLY A 107 -13.03 11.95 -18.03
CA GLY A 107 -13.76 11.06 -18.93
C GLY A 107 -12.99 9.80 -19.35
N ASP A 108 -11.69 9.71 -19.05
CA ASP A 108 -10.92 8.48 -19.27
C ASP A 108 -11.47 7.32 -18.42
N GLU A 109 -11.34 6.08 -18.93
CA GLU A 109 -11.63 4.87 -18.17
C GLU A 109 -10.37 4.37 -17.45
N VAL A 110 -10.50 4.11 -16.15
CA VAL A 110 -9.44 3.50 -15.32
C VAL A 110 -9.97 2.21 -14.73
N VAL A 111 -9.22 1.11 -14.86
CA VAL A 111 -9.52 -0.17 -14.23
C VAL A 111 -8.67 -0.35 -12.98
N VAL A 112 -9.27 -0.75 -11.87
CA VAL A 112 -8.59 -0.95 -10.56
C VAL A 112 -8.95 -2.32 -10.01
N VAL A 113 -7.95 -3.08 -9.56
CA VAL A 113 -8.18 -4.36 -8.84
C VAL A 113 -8.51 -4.06 -7.38
N THR A 114 -9.66 -4.55 -6.92
CA THR A 114 -10.20 -4.32 -5.56
C THR A 114 -10.42 -5.64 -4.78
N PRO A 115 -10.60 -5.65 -3.43
CA PRO A 115 -10.49 -4.50 -2.54
C PRO A 115 -9.05 -3.96 -2.51
N VAL A 116 -8.92 -2.65 -2.39
CA VAL A 116 -7.62 -1.98 -2.43
C VAL A 116 -7.62 -0.72 -1.57
N TRP A 117 -6.44 -0.25 -1.21
CA TRP A 117 -6.27 1.02 -0.52
C TRP A 117 -7.00 2.16 -1.26
N PRO A 118 -7.93 2.88 -0.58
CA PRO A 118 -8.90 3.76 -1.24
C PRO A 118 -8.30 4.86 -2.10
N ASN A 119 -7.06 5.27 -1.86
CA ASN A 119 -6.39 6.28 -2.68
C ASN A 119 -6.25 5.86 -4.14
N LEU A 120 -6.09 4.56 -4.44
CA LEU A 120 -5.92 4.07 -5.79
C LEU A 120 -7.21 4.16 -6.64
N VAL A 121 -8.38 4.20 -5.98
CA VAL A 121 -9.67 4.49 -6.62
C VAL A 121 -9.96 5.99 -6.63
N ALA A 122 -9.66 6.68 -5.52
CA ALA A 122 -9.99 8.08 -5.35
C ALA A 122 -9.16 9.00 -6.25
N GLN A 123 -7.87 8.74 -6.44
CA GLN A 123 -6.98 9.62 -7.21
C GLN A 123 -7.38 9.74 -8.68
N PRO A 124 -7.64 8.65 -9.44
CA PRO A 124 -8.21 8.77 -10.79
C PRO A 124 -9.59 9.46 -10.80
N ALA A 125 -10.45 9.17 -9.83
CA ALA A 125 -11.76 9.83 -9.73
C ALA A 125 -11.64 11.34 -9.48
N ILE A 126 -10.65 11.79 -8.71
CA ILE A 126 -10.32 13.23 -8.51
C ILE A 126 -9.93 13.88 -9.85
N MET A 127 -9.27 13.15 -10.75
CA MET A 127 -8.96 13.62 -12.10
C MET A 127 -10.20 13.69 -13.01
N GLY A 128 -11.29 13.07 -12.61
CA GLY A 128 -12.54 13.02 -13.38
C GLY A 128 -12.70 11.77 -14.23
N ALA A 129 -11.89 10.74 -13.99
CA ALA A 129 -12.00 9.46 -14.67
C ALA A 129 -13.23 8.66 -14.22
N SER A 130 -13.70 7.79 -15.10
CA SER A 130 -14.61 6.69 -14.77
C SER A 130 -13.79 5.51 -14.25
N VAL A 131 -13.99 5.13 -12.99
CA VAL A 131 -13.25 4.02 -12.39
C VAL A 131 -14.10 2.76 -12.39
N ARG A 132 -13.58 1.70 -13.06
CA ARG A 132 -14.14 0.35 -13.07
C ARG A 132 -13.32 -0.54 -12.15
N CYS A 133 -13.99 -1.22 -11.21
CA CYS A 133 -13.35 -2.15 -10.29
C CYS A 133 -13.46 -3.60 -10.78
N VAL A 134 -12.39 -4.38 -10.62
CA VAL A 134 -12.35 -5.83 -10.79
C VAL A 134 -12.00 -6.46 -9.46
N ALA A 135 -12.96 -7.21 -8.90
CA ALA A 135 -12.86 -7.70 -7.53
C ALA A 135 -12.00 -8.96 -7.41
N LEU A 136 -11.06 -8.96 -6.47
CA LEU A 136 -10.49 -10.20 -5.93
C LEU A 136 -11.58 -10.98 -5.20
N LYS A 137 -11.49 -12.30 -5.24
CA LYS A 137 -12.45 -13.20 -4.56
C LYS A 137 -11.73 -14.06 -3.53
N PRO A 138 -12.31 -14.26 -2.34
CA PRO A 138 -11.80 -15.22 -1.38
C PRO A 138 -12.19 -16.63 -1.84
N VAL A 139 -11.21 -17.47 -2.17
CA VAL A 139 -11.40 -18.85 -2.61
C VAL A 139 -10.50 -19.76 -1.79
N ALA A 140 -11.07 -20.76 -1.14
CA ALA A 140 -10.34 -21.77 -0.35
C ALA A 140 -9.30 -21.18 0.64
N GLY A 141 -9.65 -20.07 1.30
CA GLY A 141 -8.78 -19.42 2.28
C GLY A 141 -7.68 -18.53 1.69
N ALA A 142 -7.72 -18.24 0.38
CA ALA A 142 -6.82 -17.31 -0.30
C ALA A 142 -7.60 -16.28 -1.11
N TRP A 143 -7.00 -15.12 -1.33
CA TRP A 143 -7.54 -14.12 -2.28
C TRP A 143 -7.04 -14.45 -3.68
N THR A 144 -7.93 -14.42 -4.67
CA THR A 144 -7.64 -14.78 -6.05
C THR A 144 -8.19 -13.73 -7.02
N LEU A 145 -7.47 -13.53 -8.13
CA LEU A 145 -7.89 -12.70 -9.25
C LEU A 145 -8.49 -13.59 -10.35
N ASP A 146 -9.68 -13.22 -10.81
CA ASP A 146 -10.21 -13.75 -12.06
C ASP A 146 -9.49 -13.05 -13.23
N MET A 147 -8.47 -13.72 -13.76
CA MET A 147 -7.61 -13.15 -14.81
C MET A 147 -8.39 -12.85 -16.09
N ASP A 148 -9.33 -13.71 -16.48
CA ASP A 148 -10.10 -13.52 -17.70
C ASP A 148 -11.07 -12.35 -17.54
N ALA A 149 -11.68 -12.18 -16.36
CA ALA A 149 -12.50 -11.01 -16.04
C ALA A 149 -11.67 -9.71 -16.03
N LEU A 150 -10.43 -9.73 -15.51
CA LEU A 150 -9.54 -8.57 -15.58
C LEU A 150 -9.21 -8.19 -17.03
N LEU A 151 -8.76 -9.17 -17.84
CA LEU A 151 -8.37 -8.90 -19.23
C LEU A 151 -9.57 -8.44 -20.07
N ALA A 152 -10.76 -8.97 -19.81
CA ALA A 152 -11.99 -8.50 -20.47
C ALA A 152 -12.40 -7.07 -20.06
N ALA A 153 -12.06 -6.66 -18.84
CA ALA A 153 -12.33 -5.30 -18.36
C ALA A 153 -11.38 -4.25 -18.96
N VAL A 154 -10.14 -4.64 -19.29
CA VAL A 154 -9.12 -3.76 -19.86
C VAL A 154 -9.23 -3.81 -21.39
N THR A 155 -9.71 -2.74 -21.98
CA THR A 155 -9.95 -2.62 -23.43
C THR A 155 -9.06 -1.54 -24.05
N ARG A 156 -9.15 -1.35 -25.38
CA ARG A 156 -8.47 -0.23 -26.05
C ARG A 156 -8.97 1.15 -25.61
N GLY A 157 -10.14 1.21 -24.97
CA GLY A 157 -10.68 2.44 -24.35
C GLY A 157 -10.16 2.68 -22.94
N THR A 158 -9.51 1.69 -22.32
CA THR A 158 -8.97 1.81 -20.97
C THR A 158 -7.64 2.57 -20.99
N LYS A 159 -7.59 3.70 -20.31
CA LYS A 159 -6.40 4.54 -20.22
C LYS A 159 -5.35 3.98 -19.28
N LEU A 160 -5.79 3.51 -18.10
CA LEU A 160 -4.92 3.08 -17.01
C LEU A 160 -5.48 1.84 -16.32
N LEU A 161 -4.62 0.85 -16.09
CA LEU A 161 -4.84 -0.25 -15.18
C LEU A 161 -4.02 0.00 -13.90
N VAL A 162 -4.65 -0.10 -12.72
CA VAL A 162 -4.01 0.07 -11.42
C VAL A 162 -4.04 -1.24 -10.64
N ILE A 163 -2.86 -1.71 -10.22
CA ILE A 163 -2.69 -2.92 -9.42
C ILE A 163 -1.82 -2.60 -8.21
N ASN A 164 -2.23 -3.05 -7.02
CA ASN A 164 -1.42 -3.01 -5.81
C ASN A 164 -1.08 -4.44 -5.38
N ALA A 165 0.20 -4.81 -5.45
CA ALA A 165 0.67 -6.14 -5.07
C ALA A 165 2.13 -6.08 -4.54
N PRO A 166 2.41 -6.59 -3.33
CA PRO A 166 1.47 -7.18 -2.37
C PRO A 166 0.36 -6.21 -1.96
N ASN A 167 -0.86 -6.73 -1.85
CA ASN A 167 -2.07 -5.92 -1.76
C ASN A 167 -2.38 -5.46 -0.33
N ASN A 168 -2.78 -4.22 -0.20
CA ASN A 168 -3.46 -3.67 0.96
C ASN A 168 -4.97 -3.56 0.61
N PRO A 169 -5.86 -4.38 1.22
CA PRO A 169 -5.73 -4.99 2.56
C PRO A 169 -5.44 -6.49 2.60
N THR A 170 -5.45 -7.22 1.49
CA THR A 170 -5.60 -8.68 1.46
C THR A 170 -4.28 -9.45 1.60
N GLY A 171 -3.13 -8.82 1.34
CA GLY A 171 -1.85 -9.50 1.25
C GLY A 171 -1.69 -10.38 -0.01
N TRP A 172 -2.63 -10.27 -0.97
CA TRP A 172 -2.59 -10.96 -2.26
C TRP A 172 -1.39 -10.49 -3.09
N THR A 173 -0.86 -11.41 -3.91
CA THR A 173 0.23 -11.15 -4.85
C THR A 173 -0.03 -11.84 -6.18
N LEU A 174 0.62 -11.37 -7.23
CA LEU A 174 0.66 -11.99 -8.55
C LEU A 174 1.86 -12.93 -8.66
N THR A 175 1.73 -13.93 -9.51
CA THR A 175 2.87 -14.70 -10.02
C THR A 175 3.51 -13.96 -11.21
N ARG A 176 4.78 -14.26 -11.52
CA ARG A 176 5.46 -13.70 -12.70
C ARG A 176 4.69 -14.00 -14.01
N ALA A 177 4.11 -15.19 -14.13
CA ALA A 177 3.32 -15.56 -15.32
C ALA A 177 2.03 -14.71 -15.45
N GLU A 178 1.35 -14.41 -14.36
CA GLU A 178 0.20 -13.53 -14.34
C GLU A 178 0.59 -12.09 -14.70
N GLN A 179 1.71 -11.60 -14.15
CA GLN A 179 2.26 -10.28 -14.48
C GLN A 179 2.59 -10.16 -15.97
N GLN A 180 3.22 -11.20 -16.55
CA GLN A 180 3.51 -11.23 -17.99
C GLN A 180 2.21 -11.17 -18.84
N ARG A 181 1.19 -11.96 -18.49
CA ARG A 181 -0.11 -11.94 -19.20
C ARG A 181 -0.76 -10.56 -19.15
N ILE A 182 -0.75 -9.91 -17.97
CA ILE A 182 -1.32 -8.57 -17.80
C ILE A 182 -0.54 -7.55 -18.64
N LEU A 183 0.78 -7.57 -18.57
CA LEU A 183 1.63 -6.62 -19.29
C LEU A 183 1.48 -6.79 -20.82
N ASP A 184 1.44 -8.02 -21.32
CA ASP A 184 1.24 -8.29 -22.75
C ASP A 184 -0.13 -7.80 -23.22
N HIS A 185 -1.16 -7.93 -22.40
CA HIS A 185 -2.48 -7.40 -22.68
C HIS A 185 -2.49 -5.85 -22.70
N CYS A 186 -1.81 -5.21 -21.73
CA CYS A 186 -1.63 -3.76 -21.71
C CYS A 186 -0.89 -3.25 -22.97
N ARG A 187 0.13 -3.98 -23.43
CA ARG A 187 0.82 -3.69 -24.71
C ARG A 187 -0.13 -3.75 -25.89
N ALA A 188 -0.96 -4.80 -25.96
CA ALA A 188 -1.90 -5.02 -27.05
C ALA A 188 -3.05 -4.00 -27.10
N THR A 189 -3.48 -3.51 -25.96
CA THR A 189 -4.56 -2.52 -25.82
C THR A 189 -4.05 -1.07 -25.83
N GLY A 190 -2.75 -0.84 -25.57
CA GLY A 190 -2.14 0.48 -25.41
C GLY A 190 -2.41 1.11 -24.04
N THR A 191 -2.88 0.32 -23.08
CA THR A 191 -3.20 0.75 -21.71
C THR A 191 -1.94 0.99 -20.89
N TRP A 192 -1.91 2.05 -20.08
CA TRP A 192 -0.87 2.24 -19.06
C TRP A 192 -1.10 1.30 -17.87
N LEU A 193 -0.01 0.81 -17.28
CA LEU A 193 -0.04 0.03 -16.05
C LEU A 193 0.62 0.82 -14.92
N LEU A 194 -0.11 1.06 -13.84
CA LEU A 194 0.41 1.60 -12.58
C LEU A 194 0.46 0.46 -11.56
N ALA A 195 1.65 -0.01 -11.26
CA ALA A 195 1.93 -1.02 -10.26
C ALA A 195 2.33 -0.33 -8.94
N ASP A 196 1.46 -0.36 -7.94
CA ASP A 196 1.79 0.06 -6.59
C ASP A 196 2.42 -1.12 -5.84
N GLU A 197 3.75 -1.12 -5.77
CA GLU A 197 4.57 -2.19 -5.20
C GLU A 197 5.26 -1.77 -3.88
N VAL A 198 4.66 -0.85 -3.13
CA VAL A 198 5.23 -0.31 -1.86
C VAL A 198 5.48 -1.38 -0.79
N TYR A 199 4.91 -2.57 -0.95
CA TYR A 199 5.09 -3.72 -0.05
C TYR A 199 5.99 -4.81 -0.64
N GLU A 200 6.65 -4.61 -1.76
CA GLU A 200 7.42 -5.67 -2.44
C GLU A 200 8.43 -6.38 -1.52
N ARG A 201 9.10 -5.62 -0.63
CA ARG A 201 10.05 -6.16 0.36
C ARG A 201 9.37 -6.82 1.56
N LEU A 202 8.11 -6.51 1.81
CA LEU A 202 7.34 -7.12 2.90
C LEU A 202 6.64 -8.37 2.37
N TYR A 203 7.46 -9.37 1.99
CA TYR A 203 7.02 -10.63 1.43
C TYR A 203 7.54 -11.79 2.27
N PHE A 204 6.69 -12.77 2.52
CA PHE A 204 6.94 -13.81 3.53
C PHE A 204 7.30 -15.17 2.93
N GLU A 205 7.27 -15.29 1.60
CA GLU A 205 7.71 -16.48 0.90
C GLU A 205 9.17 -16.35 0.48
N SER A 206 9.85 -17.50 0.36
CA SER A 206 11.24 -17.52 -0.08
C SER A 206 11.35 -17.22 -1.56
N THR A 207 12.18 -16.24 -1.90
CA THR A 207 12.53 -15.86 -3.28
C THR A 207 14.03 -15.54 -3.34
N ASP A 208 14.63 -15.63 -4.53
CA ASP A 208 16.07 -15.44 -4.70
C ASP A 208 16.51 -13.99 -4.34
N ASN A 209 15.64 -13.01 -4.55
CA ASN A 209 15.91 -11.59 -4.28
C ASN A 209 15.26 -11.08 -2.98
N GLY A 210 14.52 -11.91 -2.25
CA GLY A 210 13.81 -11.53 -1.03
C GLY A 210 12.68 -10.53 -1.25
N CYS A 211 12.08 -10.52 -2.45
CA CYS A 211 10.96 -9.65 -2.82
C CYS A 211 9.77 -10.47 -3.32
N ALA A 212 8.58 -9.86 -3.27
CA ALA A 212 7.46 -10.33 -4.06
C ALA A 212 7.77 -10.19 -5.56
N PRO A 213 7.13 -10.98 -6.44
CA PRO A 213 7.20 -10.77 -7.88
C PRO A 213 6.82 -9.34 -8.25
N SER A 214 7.60 -8.70 -9.13
CA SER A 214 7.42 -7.32 -9.58
C SER A 214 7.13 -7.27 -11.08
N PHE A 215 6.33 -6.28 -11.53
CA PHE A 215 6.21 -5.97 -12.95
C PHE A 215 7.53 -5.53 -13.59
N ALA A 216 8.46 -5.00 -12.79
CA ALA A 216 9.81 -4.69 -13.25
C ALA A 216 10.58 -5.93 -13.76
N ASP A 217 10.23 -7.13 -13.29
CA ASP A 217 10.88 -8.39 -13.68
C ASP A 217 10.52 -8.86 -15.10
N VAL A 218 9.39 -8.36 -15.64
CA VAL A 218 8.84 -8.79 -16.95
C VAL A 218 8.75 -7.65 -17.96
N ALA A 219 8.97 -6.40 -17.51
CA ALA A 219 8.83 -5.22 -18.35
C ALA A 219 10.12 -4.86 -19.09
N SER A 220 9.96 -4.26 -20.27
CA SER A 220 11.01 -3.52 -20.98
C SER A 220 11.06 -2.06 -20.50
N PRO A 221 12.21 -1.38 -20.62
CA PRO A 221 12.37 0.02 -20.17
C PRO A 221 11.35 1.02 -20.77
N ASP A 222 10.87 0.75 -21.99
CA ASP A 222 9.97 1.62 -22.75
C ASP A 222 8.49 1.24 -22.61
N ASP A 223 8.17 0.19 -21.84
CA ASP A 223 6.77 -0.19 -21.60
C ASP A 223 6.01 0.94 -20.90
N ARG A 224 4.73 1.04 -21.18
CA ARG A 224 3.80 1.96 -20.50
C ARG A 224 3.54 1.50 -19.06
N LEU A 225 4.61 1.42 -18.27
CA LEU A 225 4.60 0.96 -16.88
C LEU A 225 5.15 2.04 -15.96
N ILE A 226 4.42 2.29 -14.88
CA ILE A 226 4.90 3.04 -13.70
C ILE A 226 4.91 2.07 -12.53
N VAL A 227 6.06 1.90 -11.89
CA VAL A 227 6.16 1.16 -10.62
C VAL A 227 6.34 2.16 -9.49
N ALA A 228 5.43 2.13 -8.52
CA ALA A 228 5.43 3.05 -7.38
C ALA A 228 5.96 2.37 -6.12
N HIS A 229 6.88 3.03 -5.45
CA HIS A 229 7.53 2.59 -4.23
C HIS A 229 7.52 3.64 -3.13
N SER A 230 7.81 3.23 -1.90
CA SER A 230 7.86 4.14 -0.76
C SER A 230 8.84 3.66 0.31
N PHE A 231 9.54 4.59 0.95
CA PHE A 231 10.33 4.31 2.14
C PHE A 231 9.45 4.05 3.39
N SER A 232 8.16 4.36 3.31
CA SER A 232 7.23 4.27 4.44
C SER A 232 7.17 2.90 5.09
N LYS A 233 7.29 1.81 4.31
CA LYS A 233 7.01 0.44 4.77
C LYS A 233 8.28 -0.32 5.11
N SER A 234 9.12 -0.58 4.12
CA SER A 234 10.34 -1.39 4.24
C SER A 234 11.45 -0.73 5.08
N PHE A 235 11.30 0.55 5.44
CA PHE A 235 12.28 1.32 6.21
C PHE A 235 11.68 2.05 7.41
N LEU A 236 10.41 1.79 7.78
CA LEU A 236 9.69 2.42 8.89
C LEU A 236 9.71 3.96 8.83
N MET A 237 9.51 4.52 7.63
CA MET A 237 9.61 5.96 7.35
C MET A 237 8.26 6.58 6.97
N THR A 238 7.16 6.20 7.65
CA THR A 238 5.80 6.68 7.27
C THR A 238 5.67 8.19 7.39
N GLY A 239 6.17 8.79 8.46
CA GLY A 239 6.13 10.23 8.71
C GLY A 239 7.15 11.06 7.90
N TRP A 240 8.12 10.43 7.23
CA TRP A 240 9.18 11.12 6.49
C TRP A 240 8.74 11.62 5.12
N ARG A 241 7.63 11.11 4.60
CA ARG A 241 7.04 11.51 3.34
C ARG A 241 8.01 11.43 2.17
N LEU A 242 8.57 10.25 1.92
CA LEU A 242 9.48 9.99 0.80
C LEU A 242 9.11 8.68 0.09
N GLY A 243 9.18 8.71 -1.25
CA GLY A 243 8.95 7.59 -2.14
C GLY A 243 9.64 7.81 -3.48
N TRP A 244 9.44 6.89 -4.41
CA TRP A 244 9.94 7.02 -5.77
C TRP A 244 9.06 6.28 -6.76
N LEU A 245 9.16 6.69 -8.01
CA LEU A 245 8.60 5.99 -9.16
C LEU A 245 9.75 5.48 -10.04
N VAL A 246 9.56 4.31 -10.64
CA VAL A 246 10.34 3.85 -11.79
C VAL A 246 9.43 3.94 -13.01
N VAL A 247 9.85 4.71 -14.02
CA VAL A 247 9.04 5.09 -15.18
C VAL A 247 9.81 4.91 -16.48
N PRO A 248 9.16 4.87 -17.65
CA PRO A 248 9.86 5.04 -18.92
C PRO A 248 10.53 6.43 -18.99
N ALA A 249 11.71 6.51 -19.59
CA ALA A 249 12.48 7.77 -19.67
C ALA A 249 11.68 8.92 -20.31
N THR A 250 10.77 8.61 -21.22
CA THR A 250 9.90 9.59 -21.90
C THR A 250 8.92 10.30 -20.96
N LEU A 251 8.67 9.75 -19.76
CA LEU A 251 7.73 10.35 -18.80
C LEU A 251 8.42 11.24 -17.76
N THR A 252 9.74 11.14 -17.60
CA THR A 252 10.48 11.84 -16.52
C THR A 252 10.37 13.36 -16.61
N ASP A 253 10.45 13.95 -17.82
CA ASP A 253 10.31 15.40 -18.01
C ASP A 253 8.92 15.90 -17.59
N ALA A 254 7.86 15.20 -17.98
CA ALA A 254 6.49 15.54 -17.59
C ALA A 254 6.30 15.46 -16.07
N LEU A 255 6.84 14.43 -15.43
CA LEU A 255 6.77 14.29 -13.97
C LEU A 255 7.59 15.37 -13.26
N GLY A 256 8.76 15.74 -13.81
CA GLY A 256 9.56 16.86 -13.30
C GLY A 256 8.78 18.18 -13.29
N LYS A 257 8.05 18.48 -14.37
CA LYS A 257 7.16 19.65 -14.46
C LYS A 257 6.02 19.59 -13.43
N LEU A 258 5.38 18.43 -13.28
CA LEU A 258 4.32 18.25 -12.29
C LEU A 258 4.84 18.42 -10.86
N ILE A 259 6.02 17.90 -10.54
CA ILE A 259 6.65 18.08 -9.23
C ILE A 259 6.91 19.54 -8.95
N GLU A 260 7.43 20.31 -9.93
CA GLU A 260 7.67 21.76 -9.79
C GLU A 260 6.41 22.48 -9.31
N PHE A 261 5.26 22.20 -9.95
CA PHE A 261 3.99 22.88 -9.64
C PHE A 261 3.19 22.23 -8.51
N ASN A 262 3.70 21.15 -7.88
CA ASN A 262 3.06 20.45 -6.79
C ASN A 262 3.80 20.65 -5.47
N THR A 263 5.06 20.19 -5.41
CA THR A 263 5.89 20.18 -4.19
C THR A 263 7.26 20.81 -4.37
N SER A 264 7.60 21.25 -5.57
CA SER A 264 8.92 21.71 -6.04
C SER A 264 10.00 20.62 -5.96
N CYS A 265 10.16 19.98 -4.81
CA CYS A 265 11.04 18.83 -4.59
C CYS A 265 10.70 18.14 -3.27
N ALA A 266 11.24 16.94 -3.05
CA ALA A 266 11.26 16.32 -1.72
C ALA A 266 12.33 17.00 -0.84
N SER A 267 12.11 17.02 0.48
CA SER A 267 13.03 17.64 1.44
C SER A 267 14.44 17.01 1.37
N VAL A 268 15.49 17.83 1.33
CA VAL A 268 16.87 17.35 1.21
C VAL A 268 17.28 16.44 2.36
N PHE A 269 16.97 16.81 3.60
CA PHE A 269 17.31 16.00 4.77
C PHE A 269 16.60 14.64 4.79
N THR A 270 15.37 14.53 4.24
CA THR A 270 14.70 13.23 4.08
C THR A 270 15.35 12.39 2.97
N GLN A 271 15.84 13.02 1.91
CA GLN A 271 16.57 12.35 0.84
C GLN A 271 17.95 11.85 1.32
N ARG A 272 18.66 12.60 2.19
CA ARG A 272 19.89 12.13 2.84
C ARG A 272 19.62 10.92 3.76
N ALA A 273 18.55 10.98 4.54
CA ALA A 273 18.10 9.85 5.37
C ALA A 273 17.78 8.60 4.54
N ALA A 274 17.14 8.77 3.39
CA ALA A 274 16.84 7.66 2.47
C ALA A 274 18.11 7.01 1.91
N ARG A 275 19.15 7.78 1.60
CA ARG A 275 20.44 7.21 1.19
C ARG A 275 21.05 6.35 2.29
N ALA A 276 20.97 6.78 3.56
CA ALA A 276 21.42 5.98 4.70
C ALA A 276 20.58 4.70 4.83
N ALA A 277 19.25 4.78 4.65
CA ALA A 277 18.38 3.62 4.63
C ALA A 277 18.79 2.59 3.57
N LEU A 278 19.07 3.05 2.33
CA LEU A 278 19.51 2.18 1.23
C LEU A 278 20.91 1.59 1.48
N ALA A 279 21.81 2.35 2.10
CA ALA A 279 23.15 1.85 2.44
C ALA A 279 23.11 0.72 3.49
N HIS A 280 22.11 0.76 4.39
CA HIS A 280 21.91 -0.26 5.44
C HIS A 280 20.74 -1.22 5.16
N ARG A 281 20.29 -1.32 3.90
CA ARG A 281 19.11 -2.12 3.51
C ARG A 281 19.21 -3.59 3.87
N GLU A 282 20.42 -4.16 3.81
CA GLU A 282 20.65 -5.59 4.09
C GLU A 282 20.50 -5.94 5.59
N GLU A 283 20.59 -4.95 6.47
CA GLU A 283 20.35 -5.12 7.90
C GLU A 283 18.89 -4.78 8.24
N ILE A 284 18.39 -3.66 7.72
CA ILE A 284 17.10 -3.08 8.10
C ILE A 284 15.94 -3.91 7.54
N SER A 285 15.90 -4.13 6.23
CA SER A 285 14.73 -4.75 5.58
C SER A 285 14.52 -6.20 6.01
N PRO A 286 15.53 -7.09 6.06
CA PRO A 286 15.34 -8.47 6.52
C PRO A 286 14.87 -8.54 7.98
N ALA A 287 15.38 -7.68 8.87
CA ALA A 287 14.96 -7.64 10.26
C ALA A 287 13.47 -7.27 10.39
N ILE A 288 13.02 -6.25 9.65
CA ILE A 288 11.61 -5.84 9.60
C ILE A 288 10.74 -6.98 9.07
N VAL A 289 11.14 -7.63 7.98
CA VAL A 289 10.38 -8.74 7.38
C VAL A 289 10.26 -9.92 8.35
N ALA A 290 11.35 -10.30 9.01
CA ALA A 290 11.35 -11.38 10.01
C ALA A 290 10.42 -11.05 11.19
N HIS A 291 10.46 -9.81 11.68
CA HIS A 291 9.58 -9.36 12.75
C HIS A 291 8.10 -9.35 12.32
N LEU A 292 7.79 -8.79 11.15
CA LEU A 292 6.43 -8.79 10.60
C LEU A 292 5.90 -10.20 10.35
N LYS A 293 6.77 -11.13 9.92
CA LYS A 293 6.42 -12.54 9.80
C LYS A 293 6.02 -13.13 11.16
N THR A 294 6.78 -12.83 12.22
CA THR A 294 6.44 -13.23 13.59
C THR A 294 5.10 -12.64 14.02
N CYS A 295 4.83 -11.37 13.76
CA CYS A 295 3.54 -10.72 14.05
C CYS A 295 2.39 -11.40 13.31
N ARG A 296 2.55 -11.68 11.99
CA ARG A 296 1.56 -12.40 11.19
C ARG A 296 1.27 -13.79 11.75
N ASP A 297 2.35 -14.55 12.02
CA ASP A 297 2.29 -15.93 12.48
C ASP A 297 1.75 -16.03 13.93
N THR A 298 1.76 -14.91 14.68
CA THR A 298 1.06 -14.78 15.95
C THR A 298 -0.42 -14.46 15.76
N LEU A 299 -0.76 -13.44 14.95
CA LEU A 299 -2.13 -12.94 14.84
C LEU A 299 -3.06 -13.88 14.07
N VAL A 300 -2.61 -14.35 12.89
CA VAL A 300 -3.51 -15.07 11.96
C VAL A 300 -4.05 -16.37 12.56
N PRO A 301 -3.24 -17.24 13.20
CA PRO A 301 -3.77 -18.43 13.86
C PRO A 301 -4.74 -18.12 15.01
N LEU A 302 -4.50 -17.06 15.78
CA LEU A 302 -5.38 -16.64 16.86
C LEU A 302 -6.74 -16.15 16.34
N LEU A 303 -6.77 -15.43 15.21
CA LEU A 303 -8.01 -15.04 14.55
C LEU A 303 -8.75 -16.25 13.98
N ALA A 304 -8.03 -17.15 13.30
CA ALA A 304 -8.61 -18.36 12.71
C ALA A 304 -9.19 -19.34 13.77
N ALA A 305 -8.71 -19.26 15.00
CA ALA A 305 -9.23 -20.08 16.12
C ALA A 305 -10.55 -19.55 16.70
N ILE A 306 -11.01 -18.36 16.30
CA ILE A 306 -12.30 -17.80 16.76
C ILE A 306 -13.41 -18.40 15.88
N PRO A 307 -14.44 -19.06 16.45
CA PRO A 307 -15.58 -19.54 15.68
C PRO A 307 -16.24 -18.43 14.85
N GLY A 308 -16.59 -18.73 13.60
CA GLY A 308 -17.21 -17.76 12.68
C GLY A 308 -16.24 -16.73 12.07
N VAL A 309 -14.95 -16.73 12.43
CA VAL A 309 -13.95 -15.86 11.79
C VAL A 309 -13.33 -16.55 10.58
N GLN A 310 -13.30 -15.83 9.47
CA GLN A 310 -12.62 -16.25 8.23
C GLN A 310 -11.49 -15.29 7.94
N VAL A 311 -10.27 -15.80 7.83
CA VAL A 311 -9.06 -15.06 7.53
C VAL A 311 -8.19 -15.83 6.55
N ALA A 312 -7.67 -15.14 5.52
CA ALA A 312 -6.64 -15.69 4.64
C ALA A 312 -5.25 -15.36 5.21
N VAL A 313 -4.30 -16.27 5.05
CA VAL A 313 -2.90 -16.00 5.41
C VAL A 313 -2.31 -15.04 4.36
N PRO A 314 -1.92 -13.81 4.73
CA PRO A 314 -1.34 -12.88 3.76
C PRO A 314 0.06 -13.35 3.35
N ARG A 315 0.33 -13.31 2.03
CA ARG A 315 1.64 -13.65 1.47
C ARG A 315 2.64 -12.50 1.60
N GLY A 316 2.13 -11.25 1.71
CA GLY A 316 2.94 -10.05 1.88
C GLY A 316 2.16 -8.91 2.53
N GLY A 317 2.81 -7.77 2.69
CA GLY A 317 2.25 -6.61 3.37
C GLY A 317 2.31 -6.73 4.90
N MET A 318 1.40 -6.06 5.58
CA MET A 318 1.37 -6.00 7.05
C MET A 318 -0.06 -6.08 7.61
N TYR A 319 -0.96 -6.78 6.88
CA TYR A 319 -2.39 -6.78 7.17
C TYR A 319 -2.96 -8.18 7.22
N ALA A 320 -3.79 -8.45 8.23
CA ALA A 320 -4.78 -9.51 8.23
C ALA A 320 -6.12 -8.92 7.81
N PHE A 321 -6.72 -9.50 6.77
CA PHE A 321 -8.04 -9.10 6.28
C PHE A 321 -9.00 -10.26 6.53
N PHE A 322 -9.99 -10.03 7.39
CA PHE A 322 -10.84 -11.09 7.93
C PHE A 322 -12.28 -10.62 8.00
N ARG A 323 -13.20 -11.57 8.06
CA ARG A 323 -14.60 -11.30 8.33
C ARG A 323 -15.10 -12.17 9.49
N ILE A 324 -16.18 -11.70 10.10
CA ILE A 324 -16.87 -12.39 11.20
C ILE A 324 -18.28 -12.72 10.70
N GLU A 325 -18.67 -13.99 10.79
CA GLU A 325 -20.01 -14.43 10.38
C GLU A 325 -21.08 -13.69 11.19
N GLY A 326 -22.14 -13.22 10.52
CA GLY A 326 -23.23 -12.46 11.14
C GLY A 326 -22.96 -10.96 11.32
N PHE A 327 -21.75 -10.45 10.94
CA PHE A 327 -21.38 -9.04 11.05
C PHE A 327 -21.06 -8.44 9.68
N ASP A 328 -22.07 -8.11 8.89
CA ASP A 328 -21.92 -7.69 7.49
C ASP A 328 -21.65 -6.17 7.32
N ASP A 329 -21.89 -5.34 8.34
CA ASP A 329 -21.57 -3.91 8.35
C ASP A 329 -20.26 -3.64 9.10
N SER A 330 -19.15 -3.69 8.38
CA SER A 330 -17.82 -3.49 8.97
C SER A 330 -17.61 -2.09 9.56
N LEU A 331 -18.30 -1.06 9.06
CA LEU A 331 -18.18 0.28 9.62
C LEU A 331 -18.84 0.38 10.99
N ALA A 332 -20.06 -0.15 11.12
CA ALA A 332 -20.76 -0.23 12.41
C ALA A 332 -19.97 -1.09 13.40
N VAL A 333 -19.46 -2.25 12.98
CA VAL A 333 -18.63 -3.14 13.81
C VAL A 333 -17.35 -2.43 14.26
N ALA A 334 -16.61 -1.76 13.35
CA ALA A 334 -15.38 -1.07 13.70
C ALA A 334 -15.61 0.06 14.72
N LYS A 335 -16.73 0.82 14.60
CA LYS A 335 -17.12 1.83 15.58
C LYS A 335 -17.40 1.23 16.95
N ARG A 336 -18.15 0.14 17.00
CA ARG A 336 -18.47 -0.59 18.24
C ARG A 336 -17.22 -1.16 18.89
N LEU A 337 -16.31 -1.75 18.12
CA LEU A 337 -15.04 -2.28 18.65
C LEU A 337 -14.20 -1.19 19.32
N VAL A 338 -14.16 0.03 18.76
CA VAL A 338 -13.46 1.16 19.39
C VAL A 338 -14.12 1.54 20.72
N THR A 339 -15.46 1.63 20.77
CA THR A 339 -16.18 2.15 21.94
C THR A 339 -16.39 1.09 23.02
N GLU A 340 -16.64 -0.15 22.65
CA GLU A 340 -17.05 -1.24 23.55
C GLU A 340 -15.88 -2.14 23.95
N ALA A 341 -14.89 -2.33 23.06
CA ALA A 341 -13.74 -3.22 23.28
C ALA A 341 -12.38 -2.49 23.37
N GLY A 342 -12.32 -1.19 23.09
CA GLY A 342 -11.06 -0.47 22.99
C GLY A 342 -10.15 -1.05 21.91
N LEU A 343 -10.72 -1.49 20.77
CA LEU A 343 -10.00 -2.12 19.66
C LEU A 343 -10.26 -1.37 18.34
N GLY A 344 -9.23 -0.77 17.78
CA GLY A 344 -9.30 0.04 16.58
C GLY A 344 -8.85 -0.72 15.33
N LEU A 345 -9.79 -1.08 14.45
CA LEU A 345 -9.57 -1.76 13.17
C LEU A 345 -10.09 -0.91 12.02
N ALA A 346 -9.56 -1.12 10.81
CA ALA A 346 -10.10 -0.46 9.63
C ALA A 346 -11.29 -1.26 9.05
N PRO A 347 -12.42 -0.60 8.72
CA PRO A 347 -13.56 -1.27 8.11
C PRO A 347 -13.27 -1.67 6.67
N GLY A 348 -13.71 -2.86 6.26
CA GLY A 348 -13.53 -3.36 4.89
C GLY A 348 -14.26 -2.52 3.84
N ALA A 349 -15.39 -1.91 4.20
CA ALA A 349 -16.10 -0.95 3.37
C ALA A 349 -15.24 0.24 2.89
N ALA A 350 -14.14 0.54 3.59
CA ALA A 350 -13.17 1.55 3.16
C ALA A 350 -12.37 1.14 1.93
N PHE A 351 -12.26 -0.16 1.62
CA PHE A 351 -11.39 -0.69 0.57
C PHE A 351 -12.18 -1.07 -0.70
N ALA A 352 -13.42 -1.43 -0.56
CA ALA A 352 -14.39 -1.66 -1.64
C ALA A 352 -15.78 -1.95 -1.07
N PRO A 353 -16.87 -1.71 -1.84
CA PRO A 353 -18.22 -2.08 -1.43
C PRO A 353 -18.38 -3.59 -1.17
N GLU A 354 -17.76 -4.44 -2.00
CA GLU A 354 -17.80 -5.90 -1.87
C GLU A 354 -17.07 -6.42 -0.63
N ALA A 355 -16.31 -5.57 0.03
CA ALA A 355 -15.61 -5.89 1.27
C ALA A 355 -16.33 -5.37 2.53
N ALA A 356 -17.60 -4.96 2.42
CA ALA A 356 -18.36 -4.33 3.51
C ALA A 356 -18.44 -5.16 4.79
N GLY A 357 -18.40 -6.50 4.71
CA GLY A 357 -18.39 -7.41 5.87
C GLY A 357 -17.00 -7.78 6.39
N TRP A 358 -15.92 -7.14 5.85
CA TRP A 358 -14.54 -7.45 6.24
C TRP A 358 -13.95 -6.40 7.17
N LEU A 359 -12.93 -6.77 7.92
CA LEU A 359 -12.13 -5.89 8.78
C LEU A 359 -10.65 -6.05 8.43
N ARG A 360 -9.89 -4.94 8.44
CA ARG A 360 -8.43 -4.97 8.27
C ARG A 360 -7.74 -4.69 9.60
N TRP A 361 -6.85 -5.59 9.99
CA TRP A 361 -5.95 -5.47 11.13
C TRP A 361 -4.52 -5.25 10.64
N CYS A 362 -3.89 -4.12 10.95
CA CYS A 362 -2.46 -3.93 10.75
C CYS A 362 -1.72 -4.68 11.86
N PHE A 363 -0.94 -5.72 11.51
CA PHE A 363 -0.21 -6.51 12.49
C PHE A 363 1.22 -6.02 12.76
N ALA A 364 1.63 -4.86 12.20
CA ALA A 364 2.95 -4.29 12.40
C ALA A 364 3.10 -3.67 13.81
N ALA A 365 3.07 -4.52 14.82
CA ALA A 365 3.22 -4.13 16.21
C ALA A 365 4.66 -4.42 16.69
N LYS A 366 5.29 -3.46 17.38
CA LYS A 366 6.61 -3.66 18.01
C LYS A 366 6.60 -4.82 19.00
N ASP A 367 5.51 -4.96 19.77
CA ASP A 367 5.32 -6.04 20.73
C ASP A 367 4.13 -6.90 20.32
N THR A 368 4.38 -8.18 20.04
CA THR A 368 3.35 -9.15 19.67
C THR A 368 2.30 -9.38 20.76
N SER A 369 2.62 -9.08 22.02
CA SER A 369 1.65 -9.16 23.13
C SER A 369 0.43 -8.24 22.91
N ARG A 370 0.60 -7.12 22.20
CA ARG A 370 -0.51 -6.23 21.80
C ARG A 370 -1.48 -6.92 20.84
N LEU A 371 -0.97 -7.77 19.95
CA LEU A 371 -1.82 -8.54 19.03
C LEU A 371 -2.63 -9.60 19.80
N VAL A 372 -1.98 -10.30 20.73
CA VAL A 372 -2.64 -11.30 21.61
C VAL A 372 -3.74 -10.63 22.44
N GLU A 373 -3.45 -9.50 23.07
CA GLU A 373 -4.41 -8.73 23.84
C GLU A 373 -5.56 -8.23 22.97
N GLY A 374 -5.27 -7.75 21.76
CA GLY A 374 -6.32 -7.32 20.83
C GLY A 374 -7.25 -8.46 20.43
N VAL A 375 -6.72 -9.68 20.18
CA VAL A 375 -7.55 -10.86 19.88
C VAL A 375 -8.36 -11.27 21.10
N ARG A 376 -7.81 -11.17 22.33
CA ARG A 376 -8.58 -11.42 23.55
C ARG A 376 -9.78 -10.46 23.64
N ARG A 377 -9.57 -9.16 23.41
CA ARG A 377 -10.65 -8.14 23.41
C ARG A 377 -11.71 -8.43 22.35
N LEU A 378 -11.29 -8.82 21.14
CA LEU A 378 -12.23 -9.19 20.08
C LEU A 378 -13.09 -10.38 20.49
N ARG A 379 -12.49 -11.43 21.05
CA ARG A 379 -13.19 -12.63 21.51
C ARG A 379 -14.18 -12.33 22.63
N ASP A 380 -13.75 -11.58 23.63
CA ASP A 380 -14.60 -11.18 24.76
C ASP A 380 -15.81 -10.36 24.27
N TRP A 381 -15.57 -9.44 23.31
CA TRP A 381 -16.62 -8.64 22.69
C TRP A 381 -17.60 -9.52 21.89
N LEU A 382 -17.12 -10.50 21.13
CA LEU A 382 -17.96 -11.44 20.39
C LEU A 382 -18.83 -12.25 21.35
N HIS A 383 -18.26 -12.81 22.41
CA HIS A 383 -19.03 -13.57 23.42
C HIS A 383 -20.13 -12.72 24.05
N ALA A 384 -19.86 -11.44 24.35
CA ALA A 384 -20.87 -10.55 24.91
C ALA A 384 -21.99 -10.19 23.91
N ASN A 385 -21.76 -10.40 22.60
CA ASN A 385 -22.69 -10.06 21.53
C ASN A 385 -23.31 -11.29 20.83
N ASP A 386 -22.90 -12.53 21.17
CA ASP A 386 -23.46 -13.78 20.61
C ASP A 386 -24.94 -13.97 20.92
N GLU A 387 -25.43 -13.37 22.01
CA GLU A 387 -26.86 -13.42 22.37
C GLU A 387 -27.72 -12.47 21.54
N VAL A 388 -27.09 -11.52 20.80
CA VAL A 388 -27.79 -10.49 20.02
C VAL A 388 -27.89 -10.87 18.54
N ALA A 389 -27.09 -11.82 18.06
CA ALA A 389 -27.17 -12.29 16.68
C ALA A 389 -28.42 -13.20 16.54
N PRO A 390 -29.36 -12.90 15.64
CA PRO A 390 -30.51 -13.79 15.45
C PRO A 390 -29.98 -15.14 14.93
N ARG A 391 -30.13 -16.19 15.76
CA ARG A 391 -29.93 -17.57 15.30
C ARG A 391 -30.91 -17.80 14.14
N ARG A 392 -30.38 -17.85 12.91
CA ARG A 392 -31.12 -18.26 11.71
C ARG A 392 -31.13 -19.76 11.57
#